data_76bd1df2f3244656e3d7efec32d2b7b7
#
_entry.id   76bd1df2f3244656e3d7efec32d2b7b7
#
_cell.length_a   1.000
_cell.length_b   1.000
_cell.length_c   1.000
_cell.angle_alpha   90.00
_cell.angle_beta   90.00
_cell.angle_gamma   90.00
#
_symmetry.space_group_name_H-M   'P 1'
#
loop_
_entity.id
_entity.type
_entity.pdbx_description
1 polymer ?
#
loop_
_entity_poly.entity_id
_entity_poly.type
_entity_poly.pdbx_seq_one_letter_code
_entity_poly.pdbx_strand_id
1 'polypeptide(L)'
;SSSYMSPITTVFAEAKKRLESMDDKKKELCIKNLAEKTKKEIEVMTIYCNKKDAKFLKGFNVQAIDIAGGLIAENKEKTIRVDYSFETILQGIKENELQNMSKLLFG
;
A
#
# COMPACT_ATOMS: atom_id res chain seq x y z
N SER A 1 -29.83 9.84 6.16
CA SER A 1 -29.55 11.12 5.57
C SER A 1 -28.14 11.17 4.98
N SER A 2 -28.01 11.79 3.84
CA SER A 2 -26.73 11.98 3.19
C SER A 2 -25.76 12.83 4.01
N SER A 3 -26.26 13.60 4.94
CA SER A 3 -25.43 14.46 5.80
C SER A 3 -24.75 13.68 6.92
N TYR A 4 -25.17 12.45 7.16
CA TYR A 4 -24.55 11.63 8.19
C TYR A 4 -23.50 10.70 7.58
N MET A 5 -22.26 10.87 8.01
CA MET A 5 -21.16 9.97 7.66
C MET A 5 -20.60 9.38 8.95
N SER A 6 -20.36 8.08 8.95
CA SER A 6 -19.71 7.46 10.09
C SER A 6 -18.27 7.99 10.21
N PRO A 7 -17.70 8.08 11.43
CA PRO A 7 -16.32 8.50 11.62
C PRO A 7 -15.33 7.64 10.81
N ILE A 8 -15.59 6.34 10.70
CA ILE A 8 -14.75 5.41 9.95
C ILE A 8 -14.73 5.81 8.47
N THR A 9 -15.88 6.09 7.87
CA THR A 9 -15.97 6.50 6.47
C THR A 9 -15.19 7.80 6.23
N THR A 10 -15.30 8.76 7.16
CA THR A 10 -14.55 10.01 7.06
C THR A 10 -13.05 9.78 7.10
N VAL A 11 -12.59 8.92 8.00
CA VAL A 11 -11.18 8.59 8.14
C VAL A 11 -10.66 7.91 6.89
N PHE A 12 -11.41 6.98 6.30
CA PHE A 12 -11.03 6.34 5.05
C PHE A 12 -10.91 7.34 3.91
N ALA A 13 -11.85 8.27 3.81
CA ALA A 13 -11.83 9.29 2.77
C ALA A 13 -10.59 10.18 2.91
N GLU A 14 -10.24 10.59 4.12
CA GLU A 14 -9.05 11.38 4.38
C GLU A 14 -7.77 10.60 4.09
N ALA A 15 -7.69 9.35 4.53
CA ALA A 15 -6.52 8.50 4.29
C ALA A 15 -6.30 8.32 2.79
N LYS A 16 -7.35 8.02 2.04
CA LYS A 16 -7.26 7.86 0.59
C LYS A 16 -6.80 9.16 -0.07
N LYS A 17 -7.34 10.29 0.34
CA LYS A 17 -6.96 11.59 -0.17
C LYS A 17 -5.50 11.90 0.09
N ARG A 18 -5.00 11.60 1.30
CA ARG A 18 -3.59 11.79 1.64
C ARG A 18 -2.69 10.90 0.80
N LEU A 19 -3.08 9.64 0.58
CA LEU A 19 -2.32 8.72 -0.25
C LEU A 19 -2.24 9.22 -1.70
N GLU A 20 -3.35 9.71 -2.24
CA GLU A 20 -3.40 10.22 -3.60
C GLU A 20 -2.61 11.52 -3.77
N SER A 21 -2.50 12.34 -2.72
CA SER A 21 -1.84 13.63 -2.77
C SER A 21 -0.37 13.60 -2.33
N MET A 22 0.16 12.42 -1.97
CA MET A 22 1.56 12.30 -1.59
C MET A 22 2.47 12.72 -2.74
N ASP A 23 3.55 13.44 -2.40
CA ASP A 23 4.60 13.74 -3.37
C ASP A 23 5.43 12.49 -3.69
N ASP A 24 6.28 12.59 -4.72
CA ASP A 24 7.07 11.45 -5.18
C ASP A 24 8.04 10.93 -4.12
N LYS A 25 8.61 11.81 -3.31
CA LYS A 25 9.50 11.41 -2.22
C LYS A 25 8.80 10.55 -1.19
N LYS A 26 7.60 10.95 -0.78
CA LYS A 26 6.81 10.21 0.19
C LYS A 26 6.33 8.88 -0.38
N LYS A 27 5.91 8.88 -1.65
CA LYS A 27 5.53 7.65 -2.34
C LYS A 27 6.70 6.68 -2.42
N GLU A 28 7.87 7.16 -2.78
CA GLU A 28 9.08 6.34 -2.84
C GLU A 28 9.38 5.71 -1.49
N LEU A 29 9.36 6.51 -0.42
CA LEU A 29 9.61 6.02 0.92
C LEU A 29 8.58 4.97 1.35
N CYS A 30 7.31 5.24 1.07
CA CYS A 30 6.23 4.31 1.37
C CYS A 30 6.42 2.97 0.64
N ILE A 31 6.70 3.01 -0.66
CA ILE A 31 6.90 1.81 -1.47
C ILE A 31 8.12 1.03 -0.98
N LYS A 32 9.22 1.71 -0.67
CA LYS A 32 10.41 1.05 -0.15
C LYS A 32 10.18 0.39 1.20
N ASN A 33 9.44 1.06 2.09
CA ASN A 33 9.10 0.50 3.39
C ASN A 33 8.23 -0.75 3.25
N LEU A 34 7.24 -0.71 2.36
CA LEU A 34 6.39 -1.86 2.10
C LEU A 34 7.18 -3.02 1.48
N ALA A 35 8.09 -2.73 0.56
CA ALA A 35 8.94 -3.75 -0.04
C ALA A 35 9.82 -4.42 1.01
N GLU A 36 10.44 -3.66 1.89
CA GLU A 36 11.24 -4.22 2.98
C GLU A 36 10.40 -5.08 3.93
N LYS A 37 9.17 -4.65 4.22
CA LYS A 37 8.26 -5.43 5.04
C LYS A 37 7.90 -6.76 4.39
N THR A 38 7.62 -6.77 3.10
CA THR A 38 7.29 -8.01 2.39
C THR A 38 8.48 -8.97 2.34
N LYS A 39 9.70 -8.44 2.19
CA LYS A 39 10.91 -9.27 2.21
C LYS A 39 11.08 -10.02 3.53
N LYS A 40 10.62 -9.44 4.62
CA LYS A 40 10.68 -10.07 5.95
C LYS A 40 9.61 -11.14 6.12
N GLU A 41 8.53 -11.05 5.37
CA GLU A 41 7.39 -11.96 5.51
C GLU A 41 7.45 -13.14 4.55
N ILE A 42 7.93 -12.92 3.34
CA ILE A 42 8.04 -13.95 2.32
C ILE A 42 9.32 -13.77 1.51
N GLU A 43 9.71 -14.81 0.78
CA GLU A 43 10.76 -14.72 -0.22
C GLU A 43 10.15 -14.12 -1.49
N VAL A 44 10.36 -12.82 -1.69
CA VAL A 44 9.73 -12.06 -2.77
C VAL A 44 10.37 -12.41 -4.11
N MET A 45 9.58 -12.88 -5.06
CA MET A 45 10.01 -13.08 -6.44
C MET A 45 9.47 -11.99 -7.35
N THR A 46 8.19 -11.65 -7.23
CA THR A 46 7.53 -10.68 -8.10
C THR A 46 6.80 -9.64 -7.26
N ILE A 47 6.88 -8.39 -7.68
CA ILE A 47 6.11 -7.31 -7.07
C ILE A 47 5.18 -6.72 -8.12
N TYR A 48 3.92 -6.57 -7.74
CA TYR A 48 2.90 -5.89 -8.54
C TYR A 48 2.65 -4.52 -7.94
N CYS A 49 2.68 -3.48 -8.74
CA CYS A 49 2.45 -2.12 -8.27
C CYS A 49 1.87 -1.25 -9.38
N ASN A 50 1.49 -0.03 -9.02
CA ASN A 50 1.05 0.95 -9.99
C ASN A 50 2.17 1.26 -10.97
N LYS A 51 1.82 1.52 -12.21
CA LYS A 51 2.79 1.86 -13.26
C LYS A 51 3.70 3.01 -12.86
N LYS A 52 3.16 4.01 -12.17
CA LYS A 52 3.93 5.18 -11.73
C LYS A 52 4.90 4.85 -10.59
N ASP A 53 4.60 3.82 -9.81
CA ASP A 53 5.41 3.44 -8.66
C ASP A 53 6.51 2.43 -9.02
N ALA A 54 6.43 1.81 -10.18
CA ALA A 54 7.40 0.81 -10.63
C ALA A 54 8.83 1.35 -10.64
N LYS A 55 9.00 2.63 -10.92
CA LYS A 55 10.31 3.29 -10.95
C LYS A 55 11.02 3.27 -9.59
N PHE A 56 10.28 3.12 -8.50
CA PHE A 56 10.85 3.09 -7.15
C PHE A 56 11.35 1.70 -6.74
N LEU A 57 11.06 0.69 -7.52
CA LEU A 57 11.36 -0.71 -7.20
C LEU A 57 12.42 -1.31 -8.12
N LYS A 58 13.49 -0.57 -8.35
CA LYS A 58 14.61 -1.05 -9.14
C LYS A 58 15.27 -2.24 -8.45
N GLY A 59 15.60 -3.25 -9.21
CA GLY A 59 16.20 -4.48 -8.67
C GLY A 59 15.18 -5.57 -8.33
N PHE A 60 13.90 -5.28 -8.41
CA PHE A 60 12.83 -6.27 -8.25
C PHE A 60 12.24 -6.65 -9.61
N ASN A 61 11.67 -7.83 -9.69
CA ASN A 61 10.86 -8.21 -10.84
C ASN A 61 9.46 -7.59 -10.66
N VAL A 62 9.23 -6.47 -11.33
CA VAL A 62 8.03 -5.66 -11.12
C VAL A 62 7.09 -5.76 -12.30
N GLN A 63 5.81 -5.96 -12.03
CA GLN A 63 4.75 -5.89 -13.02
C GLN A 63 3.78 -4.77 -12.67
N ALA A 64 3.44 -3.95 -13.67
CA ALA A 64 2.50 -2.87 -13.48
C ALA A 64 1.07 -3.40 -13.52
N ILE A 65 0.27 -3.00 -12.52
CA ILE A 65 -1.14 -3.35 -12.44
C ILE A 65 -1.95 -2.09 -12.09
N ASP A 66 -3.25 -2.18 -12.23
CA ASP A 66 -4.15 -1.06 -11.99
C ASP A 66 -4.58 -1.02 -10.52
N ILE A 67 -3.75 -0.41 -9.69
CA ILE A 67 -4.05 -0.15 -8.27
C ILE A 67 -3.74 1.32 -7.96
N ALA A 68 -4.37 1.85 -6.93
CA ALA A 68 -4.18 3.25 -6.53
C ALA A 68 -2.75 3.51 -6.03
N GLY A 69 -2.14 2.53 -5.37
CA GLY A 69 -0.79 2.64 -4.87
C GLY A 69 -0.46 1.44 -3.99
N GLY A 70 0.72 1.47 -3.38
CA GLY A 70 1.22 0.35 -2.60
C GLY A 70 1.80 -0.73 -3.49
N LEU A 71 1.83 -1.96 -2.99
CA LEU A 71 2.36 -3.09 -3.75
C LEU A 71 1.74 -4.41 -3.30
N ILE A 72 1.87 -5.40 -4.16
CA ILE A 72 1.54 -6.79 -3.86
C ILE A 72 2.78 -7.61 -4.15
N ALA A 73 3.22 -8.41 -3.19
CA ALA A 73 4.39 -9.28 -3.35
C ALA A 73 3.95 -10.73 -3.48
N GLU A 74 4.68 -11.49 -4.27
CA GLU A 74 4.39 -12.89 -4.54
C GLU A 74 5.69 -13.70 -4.50
N ASN A 75 5.64 -14.92 -3.95
CA ASN A 75 6.79 -15.80 -3.92
C ASN A 75 6.97 -16.54 -5.26
N LYS A 76 8.10 -17.25 -5.38
CA LYS A 76 8.45 -17.95 -6.62
C LYS A 76 7.40 -18.98 -7.04
N GLU A 77 6.87 -19.72 -6.09
CA GLU A 77 5.89 -20.79 -6.32
C GLU A 77 4.48 -20.25 -6.55
N LYS A 78 4.27 -18.95 -6.36
CA LYS A 78 2.96 -18.30 -6.45
C LYS A 78 1.93 -18.87 -5.47
N THR A 79 2.43 -19.39 -4.35
CA THR A 79 1.59 -19.96 -3.29
C THR A 79 1.29 -18.97 -2.18
N ILE A 80 2.15 -17.95 -2.02
CA ILE A 80 1.99 -16.91 -1.00
C ILE A 80 1.99 -15.56 -1.68
N ARG A 81 0.96 -14.76 -1.37
CA ARG A 81 0.83 -13.40 -1.87
C ARG A 81 0.55 -12.48 -0.69
N VAL A 82 1.31 -11.41 -0.57
CA VAL A 82 1.13 -10.39 0.45
C VAL A 82 0.61 -9.14 -0.24
N ASP A 83 -0.61 -8.74 0.08
CA ASP A 83 -1.29 -7.63 -0.56
C ASP A 83 -1.23 -6.39 0.32
N TYR A 84 -0.35 -5.46 -0.03
CA TYR A 84 -0.23 -4.16 0.59
C TYR A 84 -0.64 -3.04 -0.38
N SER A 85 -1.55 -3.34 -1.31
CA SER A 85 -2.16 -2.27 -2.11
C SER A 85 -2.96 -1.34 -1.19
N PHE A 86 -3.03 -0.06 -1.55
CA PHE A 86 -3.76 0.90 -0.73
C PHE A 86 -5.23 0.52 -0.59
N GLU A 87 -5.83 -0.04 -1.63
CA GLU A 87 -7.21 -0.51 -1.59
C GLU A 87 -7.40 -1.55 -0.49
N THR A 88 -6.53 -2.55 -0.44
CA THR A 88 -6.61 -3.62 0.56
C THR A 88 -6.33 -3.10 1.96
N ILE A 89 -5.33 -2.24 2.11
CA ILE A 89 -5.01 -1.62 3.39
C ILE A 89 -6.22 -0.85 3.92
N LEU A 90 -6.84 -0.03 3.08
CA LEU A 90 -7.99 0.78 3.49
C LEU A 90 -9.21 -0.07 3.82
N GLN A 91 -9.42 -1.16 3.08
CA GLN A 91 -10.53 -2.07 3.37
C GLN A 91 -10.35 -2.85 4.68
N GLY A 92 -9.10 -3.16 5.03
CA GLY A 92 -8.78 -3.93 6.23
C GLY A 92 -8.60 -3.10 7.49
N ILE A 93 -8.55 -1.77 7.38
CA ILE A 93 -8.28 -0.91 8.52
C ILE A 93 -9.50 -0.82 9.44
N LYS A 94 -9.27 -1.10 10.71
CA LYS A 94 -10.20 -0.77 11.79
C LYS A 94 -9.73 0.52 12.44
N GLU A 95 -10.62 1.21 13.12
CA GLU A 95 -10.33 2.50 13.73
C GLU A 95 -9.08 2.48 14.62
N ASN A 96 -8.92 1.44 15.41
CA ASN A 96 -7.76 1.30 16.30
C ASN A 96 -6.45 0.95 15.57
N GLU A 97 -6.54 0.48 14.33
CA GLU A 97 -5.37 0.12 13.54
C GLU A 97 -4.85 1.29 12.70
N LEU A 98 -5.64 2.34 12.57
CA LEU A 98 -5.33 3.45 11.70
C LEU A 98 -4.03 4.15 12.09
N GLN A 99 -3.77 4.31 13.37
CA GLN A 99 -2.53 4.92 13.87
C GLN A 99 -1.31 4.07 13.51
N ASN A 100 -1.42 2.76 13.62
CA ASN A 100 -0.34 1.84 13.26
C ASN A 100 -0.05 1.90 11.75
N MET A 101 -1.10 1.97 10.94
CA MET A 101 -0.94 2.11 9.50
C MET A 101 -0.32 3.45 9.14
N SER A 102 -0.68 4.51 9.83
CA SER A 102 -0.08 5.83 9.62
C SER A 102 1.43 5.77 9.86
N LYS A 103 1.88 5.09 10.92
CA LYS A 103 3.30 4.91 11.19
C LYS A 103 3.99 4.09 10.10
N LEU A 104 3.33 3.07 9.59
CA LEU A 104 3.88 2.22 8.52
C LEU A 104 4.05 3.01 7.22
N LEU A 105 3.06 3.82 6.87
CA LEU A 105 3.02 4.52 5.59
C LEU A 105 3.75 5.86 5.60
N PHE A 106 3.72 6.57 6.72
CA PHE A 106 4.21 7.95 6.78
C PHE A 106 5.37 8.15 7.77
N GLY A 107 5.77 7.09 8.42
CA GLY A 107 6.89 7.15 9.35
C GLY A 107 6.48 7.69 10.68
#